data_343b327a78d77a064f645d93162f92f5
#
_entry.id   343b327a78d77a064f645d93162f92f5
#
_cell.length_a   1.000
_cell.length_b   1.000
_cell.length_c   1.000
_cell.angle_alpha   90.00
_cell.angle_beta   90.00
_cell.angle_gamma   90.00
#
_symmetry.space_group_name_H-M   'P 1'
#
loop_
_entity.id
_entity.type
_entity.pdbx_description
1 polymer ?
#
loop_
_entity_poly.entity_id
_entity_poly.type
_entity_poly.pdbx_seq_one_letter_code
_entity_poly.pdbx_strand_id
1 'polypeptide(L)'
;MKWVTRARPKVDRVACPWLIKRFVDPQAEFLYVPPDQVMDVANREGAIPFDVPDVELGHHGAKCSFDAIIKKYNLADRPLQRLALIVRGADTAAKDLTFESAGLEAIAEGFRLVYRDDHELLEREFPVYDALYAYCSF
;
A
#
# COMPACT_ATOMS: atom_id res chain seq x y z
N MET A 1 15.74 2.44 4.18
CA MET A 1 15.58 0.99 4.36
C MET A 1 14.99 0.35 3.11
N LYS A 2 15.20 -0.93 2.94
CA LYS A 2 14.60 -1.67 1.83
C LYS A 2 13.31 -2.35 2.27
N TRP A 3 12.33 -2.35 1.38
CA TRP A 3 11.01 -2.94 1.58
C TRP A 3 10.68 -3.78 0.36
N VAL A 4 10.12 -4.96 0.53
CA VAL A 4 9.89 -5.89 -0.57
C VAL A 4 8.47 -6.44 -0.57
N THR A 5 7.87 -6.51 -1.76
CA THR A 5 6.55 -7.09 -1.96
C THR A 5 6.42 -7.68 -3.36
N ARG A 6 5.25 -8.20 -3.66
CA ARG A 6 4.95 -8.80 -4.96
C ARG A 6 4.87 -7.75 -6.06
N ALA A 7 5.43 -8.09 -7.22
CA ALA A 7 5.37 -7.26 -8.42
C ALA A 7 3.93 -7.01 -8.88
N ARG A 8 3.75 -6.06 -9.76
CA ARG A 8 2.48 -5.62 -10.32
C ARG A 8 1.52 -5.11 -9.25
N PRO A 9 1.88 -4.02 -8.56
CA PRO A 9 1.07 -3.49 -7.46
C PRO A 9 -0.27 -2.93 -7.96
N LYS A 10 -1.29 -3.04 -7.11
CA LYS A 10 -2.62 -2.53 -7.41
C LYS A 10 -3.05 -1.49 -6.36
N VAL A 11 -3.67 -1.89 -5.26
CA VAL A 11 -4.12 -0.94 -4.23
C VAL A 11 -3.10 -0.85 -3.09
N ASP A 12 -3.03 -1.91 -2.29
CA ASP A 12 -2.25 -1.89 -1.05
C ASP A 12 -0.75 -1.80 -1.31
N ARG A 13 -0.28 -2.39 -2.42
CA ARG A 13 1.14 -2.36 -2.77
C ARG A 13 1.57 -1.07 -3.47
N VAL A 14 0.67 -0.09 -3.57
CA VAL A 14 0.97 1.31 -3.90
C VAL A 14 0.68 2.19 -2.68
N ALA A 15 -0.45 1.98 -2.02
CA ALA A 15 -0.82 2.74 -0.82
C ALA A 15 0.20 2.58 0.31
N CYS A 16 0.69 1.35 0.54
CA CYS A 16 1.70 1.11 1.57
C CYS A 16 3.03 1.81 1.28
N PRO A 17 3.61 1.73 0.08
CA PRO A 17 4.78 2.54 -0.27
C PRO A 17 4.56 4.04 -0.07
N TRP A 18 3.40 4.56 -0.45
CA TRP A 18 3.06 5.96 -0.21
C TRP A 18 3.10 6.29 1.29
N LEU A 19 2.42 5.47 2.10
CA LEU A 19 2.38 5.63 3.56
C LEU A 19 3.78 5.58 4.17
N ILE A 20 4.56 4.59 3.75
CA ILE A 20 5.93 4.41 4.24
C ILE A 20 6.78 5.64 3.94
N LYS A 21 6.76 6.12 2.69
CA LYS A 21 7.57 7.27 2.30
C LYS A 21 7.15 8.56 3.00
N ARG A 22 5.86 8.75 3.22
CA ARG A 22 5.35 10.00 3.81
C ARG A 22 5.46 10.03 5.34
N PHE A 23 5.36 8.89 6.01
CA PHE A 23 5.18 8.84 7.46
C PHE A 23 6.19 7.99 8.22
N VAL A 24 6.92 7.10 7.57
CA VAL A 24 7.78 6.12 8.25
C VAL A 24 9.23 6.26 7.85
N ASP A 25 9.52 6.22 6.54
CA ASP A 25 10.88 6.14 6.00
C ASP A 25 10.99 6.91 4.69
N PRO A 26 11.32 8.21 4.75
CA PRO A 26 11.45 9.03 3.53
C PRO A 26 12.50 8.51 2.54
N GLN A 27 13.46 7.70 3.02
CA GLN A 27 14.52 7.13 2.19
C GLN A 27 14.21 5.70 1.75
N ALA A 28 12.96 5.25 1.89
CA ALA A 28 12.56 3.89 1.56
C ALA A 28 12.85 3.54 0.09
N GLU A 29 13.41 2.34 -0.11
CA GLU A 29 13.56 1.72 -1.42
C GLU A 29 12.61 0.53 -1.49
N PHE A 30 11.85 0.44 -2.57
CA PHE A 30 10.88 -0.64 -2.75
C PHE A 30 11.38 -1.63 -3.80
N LEU A 31 11.31 -2.92 -3.44
CA LEU A 31 11.67 -4.02 -4.33
C LEU A 31 10.40 -4.77 -4.69
N TYR A 32 10.12 -4.87 -5.98
CA TYR A 32 8.98 -5.62 -6.51
C TYR A 32 9.49 -6.88 -7.18
N VAL A 33 9.10 -8.03 -6.67
CA VAL A 33 9.60 -9.33 -7.14
C VAL A 33 8.44 -10.32 -7.31
N PRO A 34 8.65 -11.43 -8.02
CA PRO A 34 7.62 -12.47 -8.10
C PRO A 34 7.21 -12.95 -6.71
N PRO A 35 5.94 -13.34 -6.54
CA PRO A 35 5.42 -13.71 -5.20
C PRO A 35 6.24 -14.77 -4.47
N ASP A 36 6.76 -15.76 -5.19
CA ASP A 36 7.54 -16.85 -4.60
C ASP A 36 8.97 -16.46 -4.22
N GLN A 37 9.38 -15.24 -4.53
CA GLN A 37 10.73 -14.74 -4.24
C GLN A 37 10.75 -13.70 -3.11
N VAL A 38 9.60 -13.25 -2.63
CA VAL A 38 9.55 -12.15 -1.65
C VAL A 38 10.35 -12.47 -0.39
N MET A 39 10.17 -13.64 0.20
CA MET A 39 10.84 -13.99 1.45
C MET A 39 12.33 -14.23 1.24
N ASP A 40 12.73 -14.80 0.10
CA ASP A 40 14.16 -14.98 -0.23
C ASP A 40 14.86 -13.63 -0.37
N VAL A 41 14.21 -12.67 -1.06
CA VAL A 41 14.75 -11.33 -1.23
C VAL A 41 14.77 -10.59 0.11
N ALA A 42 13.73 -10.73 0.93
CA ALA A 42 13.70 -10.12 2.26
C ALA A 42 14.90 -10.55 3.09
N ASN A 43 15.19 -11.85 3.10
CA ASN A 43 16.30 -12.40 3.88
C ASN A 43 17.66 -12.00 3.29
N ARG A 44 17.80 -12.05 1.98
CA ARG A 44 19.08 -11.76 1.30
C ARG A 44 19.44 -10.27 1.36
N GLU A 45 18.45 -9.39 1.18
CA GLU A 45 18.68 -7.95 1.11
C GLU A 45 18.49 -7.24 2.45
N GLY A 46 18.03 -7.94 3.47
CA GLY A 46 17.64 -7.29 4.72
C GLY A 46 16.42 -6.39 4.53
N ALA A 47 15.51 -6.75 3.62
CA ALA A 47 14.33 -5.96 3.30
C ALA A 47 13.14 -6.38 4.15
N ILE A 48 12.27 -5.42 4.46
CA ILE A 48 11.05 -5.67 5.23
C ILE A 48 9.94 -6.09 4.26
N PRO A 49 9.40 -7.33 4.41
CA PRO A 49 8.33 -7.78 3.53
C PRO A 49 6.98 -7.19 3.94
N PHE A 50 6.15 -6.87 2.96
CA PHE A 50 4.80 -6.38 3.22
C PHE A 50 3.82 -6.90 2.17
N ASP A 51 2.55 -6.97 2.55
CA ASP A 51 1.44 -7.41 1.70
C ASP A 51 1.67 -8.78 1.06
N VAL A 52 2.18 -9.70 1.86
CA VAL A 52 2.29 -11.12 1.52
C VAL A 52 1.76 -11.94 2.69
N PRO A 53 1.38 -13.22 2.47
CA PRO A 53 0.90 -14.06 3.56
C PRO A 53 1.94 -14.25 4.67
N ASP A 54 1.43 -14.38 5.90
CA ASP A 54 2.22 -14.79 7.07
C ASP A 54 3.33 -13.85 7.48
N VAL A 55 3.20 -12.54 7.19
CA VAL A 55 4.12 -11.52 7.68
C VAL A 55 3.37 -10.52 8.54
N GLU A 56 4.12 -9.82 9.42
CA GLU A 56 3.53 -8.82 10.31
C GLU A 56 2.80 -7.72 9.53
N LEU A 57 3.39 -7.24 8.45
CA LEU A 57 2.82 -6.18 7.62
C LEU A 57 1.98 -6.74 6.47
N GLY A 58 1.24 -7.81 6.73
CA GLY A 58 0.30 -8.42 5.79
C GLY A 58 -1.15 -8.15 6.18
N HIS A 59 -2.06 -8.89 5.57
CA HIS A 59 -3.47 -8.85 5.92
C HIS A 59 -3.72 -9.59 7.23
N HIS A 60 -4.56 -9.02 8.10
CA HIS A 60 -4.95 -9.63 9.38
C HIS A 60 -6.46 -9.49 9.55
N GLY A 61 -7.18 -10.60 9.38
CA GLY A 61 -8.64 -10.59 9.43
C GLY A 61 -9.21 -9.74 8.31
N ALA A 62 -10.08 -8.78 8.66
CA ALA A 62 -10.69 -7.88 7.68
C ALA A 62 -9.78 -6.71 7.29
N LYS A 63 -8.62 -6.56 7.93
CA LYS A 63 -7.72 -5.41 7.73
C LYS A 63 -6.62 -5.73 6.74
N CYS A 64 -6.24 -4.72 5.95
CA CYS A 64 -5.19 -4.85 4.93
C CYS A 64 -3.82 -4.42 5.47
N SER A 65 -2.80 -4.50 4.64
CA SER A 65 -1.44 -4.18 5.05
C SER A 65 -1.27 -2.70 5.40
N PHE A 66 -2.03 -1.80 4.79
CA PHE A 66 -2.05 -0.39 5.15
C PHE A 66 -2.40 -0.22 6.64
N ASP A 67 -3.42 -0.94 7.11
CA ASP A 67 -3.80 -0.93 8.53
C ASP A 67 -2.67 -1.47 9.41
N ALA A 68 -1.99 -2.52 8.97
CA ALA A 68 -0.91 -3.14 9.73
C ALA A 68 0.26 -2.16 9.94
N ILE A 69 0.60 -1.37 8.92
CA ILE A 69 1.67 -0.38 9.01
C ILE A 69 1.29 0.74 9.97
N ILE A 70 0.07 1.24 9.88
CA ILE A 70 -0.43 2.26 10.81
C ILE A 70 -0.30 1.78 12.26
N LYS A 71 -0.68 0.53 12.51
CA LYS A 71 -0.60 -0.06 13.85
C LYS A 71 0.84 -0.23 14.31
N LYS A 72 1.69 -0.79 13.46
CA LYS A 72 3.10 -1.06 13.79
C LYS A 72 3.84 0.20 14.20
N TYR A 73 3.65 1.28 13.48
CA TYR A 73 4.40 2.52 13.68
C TYR A 73 3.62 3.57 14.47
N ASN A 74 2.49 3.17 15.09
CA ASN A 74 1.68 4.04 15.95
C ASN A 74 1.34 5.38 15.29
N LEU A 75 0.86 5.33 14.06
CA LEU A 75 0.53 6.54 13.30
C LEU A 75 -0.84 7.05 13.72
N ALA A 76 -0.88 7.93 14.72
CA ALA A 76 -2.13 8.44 15.31
C ALA A 76 -2.64 9.68 14.56
N ASP A 77 -2.72 9.59 13.26
CA ASP A 77 -3.13 10.68 12.37
C ASP A 77 -4.57 10.44 11.90
N ARG A 78 -5.49 11.36 12.22
CA ARG A 78 -6.91 11.16 11.87
C ARG A 78 -7.17 11.02 10.37
N PRO A 79 -6.58 11.87 9.50
CA PRO A 79 -6.75 11.67 8.06
C PRO A 79 -6.28 10.29 7.58
N LEU A 80 -5.20 9.75 8.16
CA LEU A 80 -4.75 8.41 7.82
C LEU A 80 -5.77 7.35 8.21
N GLN A 81 -6.43 7.50 9.35
CA GLN A 81 -7.46 6.56 9.78
C GLN A 81 -8.66 6.56 8.81
N ARG A 82 -9.05 7.74 8.30
CA ARG A 82 -10.09 7.83 7.28
C ARG A 82 -9.62 7.23 5.96
N LEU A 83 -8.40 7.54 5.54
CA LEU A 83 -7.83 6.98 4.32
C LEU A 83 -7.72 5.46 4.40
N ALA A 84 -7.38 4.92 5.58
CA ALA A 84 -7.29 3.47 5.79
C ALA A 84 -8.61 2.76 5.47
N LEU A 85 -9.75 3.37 5.79
CA LEU A 85 -11.05 2.79 5.45
C LEU A 85 -11.27 2.74 3.93
N ILE A 86 -10.86 3.78 3.23
CA ILE A 86 -10.97 3.83 1.76
C ILE A 86 -10.08 2.76 1.13
N VAL A 87 -8.84 2.65 1.59
CA VAL A 87 -7.88 1.65 1.08
C VAL A 87 -8.36 0.24 1.39
N ARG A 88 -8.83 0.00 2.62
CA ARG A 88 -9.34 -1.32 3.02
C ARG A 88 -10.51 -1.75 2.13
N GLY A 89 -11.46 -0.86 1.90
CA GLY A 89 -12.60 -1.16 1.03
C GLY A 89 -12.18 -1.41 -0.41
N ALA A 90 -11.18 -0.69 -0.91
CA ALA A 90 -10.67 -0.88 -2.25
C ALA A 90 -9.89 -2.20 -2.41
N ASP A 91 -9.15 -2.59 -1.37
CA ASP A 91 -8.22 -3.73 -1.43
C ASP A 91 -8.86 -5.07 -1.04
N THR A 92 -10.04 -5.04 -0.42
CA THR A 92 -10.71 -6.25 0.10
C THR A 92 -12.05 -6.46 -0.56
N ALA A 93 -12.78 -7.49 -0.13
CA ALA A 93 -14.14 -7.74 -0.61
C ALA A 93 -15.17 -6.75 -0.05
N ALA A 94 -14.79 -5.93 0.94
CA ALA A 94 -15.69 -4.95 1.58
C ALA A 94 -15.78 -3.66 0.76
N LYS A 95 -16.20 -3.75 -0.50
CA LYS A 95 -16.23 -2.63 -1.47
C LYS A 95 -17.19 -1.52 -1.09
N ASP A 96 -18.16 -1.81 -0.24
CA ASP A 96 -19.15 -0.86 0.23
C ASP A 96 -18.76 -0.17 1.55
N LEU A 97 -17.54 -0.40 2.04
CA LEU A 97 -17.07 0.18 3.28
C LEU A 97 -17.07 1.72 3.22
N THR A 98 -16.68 2.28 2.08
CA THR A 98 -16.78 3.71 1.81
C THR A 98 -17.25 3.93 0.38
N PHE A 99 -17.82 5.12 0.09
CA PHE A 99 -18.20 5.48 -1.28
C PHE A 99 -16.98 5.55 -2.21
N GLU A 100 -15.83 5.97 -1.69
CA GLU A 100 -14.62 6.17 -2.47
C GLU A 100 -13.91 4.86 -2.85
N SER A 101 -14.15 3.77 -2.12
CA SER A 101 -13.38 2.54 -2.25
C SER A 101 -13.45 1.92 -3.64
N ALA A 102 -14.65 1.83 -4.24
CA ALA A 102 -14.80 1.28 -5.60
C ALA A 102 -14.09 2.15 -6.63
N GLY A 103 -14.14 3.48 -6.45
CA GLY A 103 -13.43 4.42 -7.32
C GLY A 103 -11.93 4.26 -7.24
N LEU A 104 -11.39 4.12 -6.04
CA LEU A 104 -9.97 3.90 -5.86
C LEU A 104 -9.52 2.59 -6.50
N GLU A 105 -10.30 1.52 -6.35
CA GLU A 105 -9.98 0.25 -7.00
C GLU A 105 -9.93 0.40 -8.53
N ALA A 106 -10.90 1.11 -9.11
CA ALA A 106 -10.93 1.34 -10.55
C ALA A 106 -9.71 2.12 -11.02
N ILE A 107 -9.33 3.16 -10.28
CA ILE A 107 -8.14 3.97 -10.58
C ILE A 107 -6.89 3.11 -10.50
N ALA A 108 -6.74 2.32 -9.43
CA ALA A 108 -5.58 1.46 -9.23
C ALA A 108 -5.44 0.44 -10.36
N GLU A 109 -6.54 -0.17 -10.80
CA GLU A 109 -6.52 -1.09 -11.93
C GLU A 109 -6.13 -0.37 -13.23
N GLY A 110 -6.63 0.84 -13.44
CA GLY A 110 -6.28 1.66 -14.60
C GLY A 110 -4.79 1.98 -14.65
N PHE A 111 -4.20 2.39 -13.55
CA PHE A 111 -2.76 2.65 -13.48
C PHE A 111 -1.95 1.40 -13.80
N ARG A 112 -2.38 0.25 -13.29
CA ARG A 112 -1.72 -1.01 -13.56
C ARG A 112 -1.74 -1.39 -15.04
N LEU A 113 -2.81 -1.06 -15.74
CA LEU A 113 -2.95 -1.30 -17.17
C LEU A 113 -2.11 -0.33 -18.01
N VAL A 114 -1.95 0.90 -17.56
CA VAL A 114 -1.22 1.95 -18.30
C VAL A 114 0.29 1.84 -18.08
N TYR A 115 0.72 1.62 -16.84
CA TYR A 115 2.15 1.61 -16.48
C TYR A 115 2.62 0.19 -16.21
N ARG A 116 3.59 -0.27 -16.99
CA ARG A 116 4.12 -1.63 -16.85
C ARG A 116 5.30 -1.71 -15.88
N ASP A 117 6.06 -0.64 -15.74
CA ASP A 117 7.14 -0.57 -14.76
C ASP A 117 6.57 -0.22 -13.39
N ASP A 118 6.85 -1.06 -12.38
CA ASP A 118 6.26 -0.90 -11.06
C ASP A 118 6.71 0.40 -10.37
N HIS A 119 7.97 0.80 -10.58
CA HIS A 119 8.48 2.04 -10.00
C HIS A 119 7.88 3.28 -10.66
N GLU A 120 7.71 3.25 -11.97
CA GLU A 120 7.01 4.34 -12.67
C GLU A 120 5.55 4.41 -12.21
N LEU A 121 4.90 3.27 -12.04
CA LEU A 121 3.53 3.23 -11.55
C LEU A 121 3.41 3.91 -10.18
N LEU A 122 4.33 3.61 -9.25
CA LEU A 122 4.36 4.28 -7.95
C LEU A 122 4.45 5.79 -8.09
N GLU A 123 5.41 6.25 -8.88
CA GLU A 123 5.66 7.68 -9.07
C GLU A 123 4.43 8.38 -9.61
N ARG A 124 3.74 7.76 -10.57
CA ARG A 124 2.56 8.34 -11.21
C ARG A 124 1.32 8.29 -10.34
N GLU A 125 1.19 7.25 -9.50
CA GLU A 125 -0.01 7.07 -8.68
C GLU A 125 0.09 7.73 -7.31
N PHE A 126 1.27 7.99 -6.78
CA PHE A 126 1.43 8.65 -5.47
C PHE A 126 0.58 9.92 -5.33
N PRO A 127 0.48 10.81 -6.35
CA PRO A 127 -0.38 11.98 -6.25
C PRO A 127 -1.86 11.66 -5.98
N VAL A 128 -2.35 10.49 -6.38
CA VAL A 128 -3.72 10.07 -6.08
C VAL A 128 -3.88 9.92 -4.56
N TYR A 129 -2.92 9.30 -3.88
CA TYR A 129 -2.95 9.14 -2.43
C TYR A 129 -2.71 10.45 -1.70
N ASP A 130 -1.86 11.33 -2.23
CA ASP A 130 -1.72 12.69 -1.70
C ASP A 130 -3.07 13.42 -1.75
N ALA A 131 -3.80 13.30 -2.85
CA ALA A 131 -5.11 13.93 -3.02
C ALA A 131 -6.15 13.34 -2.05
N LEU A 132 -6.18 12.01 -1.92
CA LEU A 132 -7.08 11.34 -0.98
C LEU A 132 -6.77 11.72 0.47
N TYR A 133 -5.51 11.82 0.82
CA TYR A 133 -5.09 12.25 2.15
C TYR A 133 -5.58 13.67 2.44
N ALA A 134 -5.40 14.58 1.50
CA ALA A 134 -5.88 15.95 1.63
C ALA A 134 -7.41 15.98 1.79
N TYR A 135 -8.13 15.20 0.99
CA TYR A 135 -9.58 15.05 1.11
C TYR A 135 -9.99 14.56 2.50
N CYS A 136 -9.26 13.58 3.04
CA CYS A 136 -9.55 13.02 4.37
C CYS A 136 -9.23 14.00 5.51
N SER A 137 -8.52 15.08 5.23
CA SER A 137 -8.13 16.09 6.23
C SER A 137 -9.23 17.09 6.55
N PHE A 138 -10.33 17.06 5.82
CA PHE A 138 -11.46 17.95 6.06
C PHE A 138 -12.51 17.34 6.98
#